data_4b66439925caa14d6b57e60352a4c5f8
#
_entry.id   4b66439925caa14d6b57e60352a4c5f8
#
_cell.length_a   1.000
_cell.length_b   1.000
_cell.length_c   1.000
_cell.angle_alpha   90.00
_cell.angle_beta   90.00
_cell.angle_gamma   90.00
#
_symmetry.space_group_name_H-M   'P 1'
#
loop_
_entity.id
_entity.type
_entity.pdbx_description
1 polymer ?
#
loop_
_entity_poly.entity_id
_entity_poly.type
_entity_poly.pdbx_seq_one_letter_code
_entity_poly.pdbx_strand_id
1 'polypeptide(L)'
;MRTAPPALLPLLRSHVQGGLLALLYLHPDREYSLTDVARQIGATVKSVHVEAGRLVQAGLVADRRIGNTRLLRAGDRSPLTRPLTDLLAVTYGPLPVLTDLLAPVPGVAQAYIYGSWAARYQGEGGPLPADIDVLVVGTADLDDLDEVARRAAQVLGREVNIRRVRPGTWHDPDPTDVFLSSVRDRPLVELDLDTQPAAEPVTKPAGSPAGEREPS
;
A
#
# COMPACT_ATOMS: atom_id res chain seq x y z
N MET A 1 -9.72 9.03 -7.66
CA MET A 1 -9.09 7.82 -8.20
C MET A 1 -9.51 6.66 -7.31
N ARG A 2 -10.27 5.69 -7.78
CA ARG A 2 -10.69 4.51 -6.99
C ARG A 2 -9.74 3.37 -7.34
N THR A 3 -8.82 3.12 -6.44
CA THR A 3 -7.92 1.95 -6.50
C THR A 3 -8.75 0.66 -6.47
N ALA A 4 -8.35 -0.36 -7.21
CA ALA A 4 -8.96 -1.69 -7.12
C ALA A 4 -8.97 -2.17 -5.66
N PRO A 5 -10.03 -2.86 -5.21
CA PRO A 5 -10.09 -3.33 -3.84
C PRO A 5 -8.96 -4.36 -3.60
N PRO A 6 -8.28 -4.28 -2.44
CA PRO A 6 -7.25 -5.25 -2.10
C PRO A 6 -7.76 -6.70 -2.17
N ALA A 7 -6.91 -7.62 -2.61
CA ALA A 7 -7.26 -9.04 -2.84
C ALA A 7 -7.87 -9.73 -1.60
N LEU A 8 -7.54 -9.26 -0.39
CA LEU A 8 -8.11 -9.77 0.87
C LEU A 8 -9.49 -9.23 1.22
N LEU A 9 -9.99 -8.24 0.49
CA LEU A 9 -11.28 -7.63 0.84
C LEU A 9 -12.44 -8.62 0.90
N PRO A 10 -12.53 -9.67 0.06
CA PRO A 10 -13.55 -10.70 0.23
C PRO A 10 -13.50 -11.46 1.57
N LEU A 11 -12.31 -11.51 2.21
CA LEU A 11 -12.10 -12.15 3.51
C LEU A 11 -12.28 -11.18 4.68
N LEU A 12 -12.17 -9.89 4.43
CA LEU A 12 -12.34 -8.82 5.39
C LEU A 12 -13.74 -8.24 5.26
N ARG A 13 -14.34 -7.86 6.38
CA ARG A 13 -15.72 -7.36 6.40
C ARG A 13 -15.93 -6.03 5.68
N SER A 14 -14.87 -5.21 5.63
CA SER A 14 -14.95 -3.88 5.04
C SER A 14 -13.54 -3.31 4.72
N HIS A 15 -13.49 -2.32 3.84
CA HIS A 15 -12.28 -1.53 3.61
C HIS A 15 -11.73 -0.89 4.89
N VAL A 16 -12.63 -0.46 5.81
CA VAL A 16 -12.23 0.13 7.08
C VAL A 16 -11.48 -0.88 7.94
N GLN A 17 -11.94 -2.12 7.99
CA GLN A 17 -11.26 -3.18 8.74
C GLN A 17 -9.89 -3.50 8.14
N GLY A 18 -9.82 -3.67 6.81
CA GLY A 18 -8.58 -3.95 6.11
C GLY A 18 -7.56 -2.84 6.26
N GLY A 19 -7.98 -1.59 6.02
CA GLY A 19 -7.11 -0.42 6.15
C GLY A 19 -6.62 -0.20 7.58
N LEU A 20 -7.50 -0.38 8.57
CA LEU A 20 -7.13 -0.27 9.98
C LEU A 20 -6.09 -1.33 10.38
N LEU A 21 -6.31 -2.59 10.01
CA LEU A 21 -5.35 -3.66 10.29
C LEU A 21 -4.02 -3.40 9.58
N ALA A 22 -4.07 -3.04 8.29
CA ALA A 22 -2.88 -2.73 7.52
C ALA A 22 -2.06 -1.59 8.16
N LEU A 23 -2.74 -0.48 8.50
CA LEU A 23 -2.08 0.66 9.11
C LEU A 23 -1.37 0.28 10.41
N LEU A 24 -2.01 -0.50 11.28
CA LEU A 24 -1.44 -0.86 12.58
C LEU A 24 -0.36 -1.93 12.46
N TYR A 25 -0.59 -2.98 11.69
CA TYR A 25 0.32 -4.12 11.59
C TYR A 25 1.56 -3.86 10.73
N LEU A 26 1.43 -2.97 9.72
CA LEU A 26 2.59 -2.55 8.93
C LEU A 26 3.41 -1.44 9.60
N HIS A 27 2.90 -0.85 10.71
CA HIS A 27 3.62 0.13 11.52
C HIS A 27 3.57 -0.25 13.02
N PRO A 28 4.15 -1.39 13.41
CA PRO A 28 3.98 -1.96 14.75
C PRO A 28 4.51 -1.06 15.87
N ASP A 29 5.46 -0.18 15.56
CA ASP A 29 6.11 0.72 16.53
C ASP A 29 5.33 2.03 16.74
N ARG A 30 4.17 2.19 16.07
CA ARG A 30 3.36 3.41 16.14
C ARG A 30 2.01 3.16 16.80
N GLU A 31 1.52 4.22 17.43
CA GLU A 31 0.15 4.29 17.96
C GLU A 31 -0.60 5.40 17.24
N TYR A 32 -1.88 5.18 16.99
CA TYR A 32 -2.71 6.09 16.24
C TYR A 32 -3.99 6.40 16.99
N SER A 33 -4.41 7.68 17.01
CA SER A 33 -5.75 8.04 17.47
C SER A 33 -6.82 7.58 16.45
N LEU A 34 -8.06 7.47 16.88
CA LEU A 34 -9.18 7.15 15.98
C LEU A 34 -9.29 8.16 14.83
N THR A 35 -8.98 9.44 15.09
CA THR A 35 -9.00 10.50 14.07
C THR A 35 -7.87 10.34 13.07
N ASP A 36 -6.67 9.99 13.54
CA ASP A 36 -5.53 9.76 12.64
C ASP A 36 -5.77 8.56 11.74
N VAL A 37 -6.26 7.45 12.31
CA VAL A 37 -6.66 6.27 11.52
C VAL A 37 -7.69 6.66 10.46
N ALA A 38 -8.76 7.34 10.86
CA ALA A 38 -9.84 7.74 9.96
C ALA A 38 -9.31 8.58 8.76
N ARG A 39 -8.43 9.53 9.06
CA ARG A 39 -7.79 10.37 8.04
C ARG A 39 -6.91 9.56 7.08
N GLN A 40 -6.08 8.65 7.61
CA GLN A 40 -5.14 7.89 6.79
C GLN A 40 -5.80 6.86 5.89
N ILE A 41 -6.88 6.21 6.37
CA ILE A 41 -7.59 5.20 5.57
C ILE A 41 -8.80 5.75 4.80
N GLY A 42 -9.04 7.06 4.83
CA GLY A 42 -10.17 7.68 4.13
C GLY A 42 -11.55 7.27 4.67
N ALA A 43 -11.66 7.03 5.97
CA ALA A 43 -12.90 6.57 6.62
C ALA A 43 -13.46 7.60 7.60
N THR A 44 -14.68 7.35 8.12
CA THR A 44 -15.24 8.16 9.20
C THR A 44 -14.72 7.68 10.55
N VAL A 45 -14.56 8.58 11.51
CA VAL A 45 -14.16 8.24 12.90
C VAL A 45 -15.13 7.25 13.52
N LYS A 46 -16.45 7.37 13.20
CA LYS A 46 -17.49 6.45 13.68
C LYS A 46 -17.26 5.02 13.18
N SER A 47 -16.95 4.84 11.89
CA SER A 47 -16.65 3.52 11.31
C SER A 47 -15.41 2.91 11.94
N VAL A 48 -14.35 3.70 12.08
CA VAL A 48 -13.11 3.28 12.74
C VAL A 48 -13.37 2.87 14.19
N HIS A 49 -14.14 3.64 14.93
CA HIS A 49 -14.48 3.32 16.32
C HIS A 49 -15.17 1.95 16.46
N VAL A 50 -16.14 1.67 15.58
CA VAL A 50 -16.87 0.40 15.59
C VAL A 50 -15.96 -0.78 15.26
N GLU A 51 -15.18 -0.68 14.19
CA GLU A 51 -14.26 -1.76 13.81
C GLU A 51 -13.12 -1.96 14.82
N ALA A 52 -12.53 -0.87 15.34
CA ALA A 52 -11.53 -0.95 16.40
C ALA A 52 -12.06 -1.66 17.65
N GLY A 53 -13.31 -1.38 18.05
CA GLY A 53 -13.95 -2.07 19.18
C GLY A 53 -14.01 -3.58 18.98
N ARG A 54 -14.41 -4.04 17.78
CA ARG A 54 -14.48 -5.46 17.43
C ARG A 54 -13.10 -6.13 17.40
N LEU A 55 -12.11 -5.45 16.83
CA LEU A 55 -10.75 -5.96 16.72
C LEU A 55 -10.05 -6.03 18.07
N VAL A 56 -10.34 -5.09 18.98
CA VAL A 56 -9.86 -5.14 20.38
C VAL A 56 -10.48 -6.34 21.10
N GLN A 57 -11.80 -6.57 20.96
CA GLN A 57 -12.46 -7.77 21.54
C GLN A 57 -11.87 -9.08 20.99
N ALA A 58 -11.47 -9.09 19.72
CA ALA A 58 -10.80 -10.24 19.11
C ALA A 58 -9.31 -10.39 19.48
N GLY A 59 -8.74 -9.44 20.24
CA GLY A 59 -7.34 -9.44 20.61
C GLY A 59 -6.35 -9.12 19.46
N LEU A 60 -6.86 -8.67 18.31
CA LEU A 60 -6.06 -8.30 17.15
C LEU A 60 -5.54 -6.85 17.24
N VAL A 61 -6.20 -5.99 17.99
CA VAL A 61 -5.80 -4.61 18.24
C VAL A 61 -5.70 -4.41 19.73
N ALA A 62 -4.66 -3.76 20.18
CA ALA A 62 -4.51 -3.26 21.53
C ALA A 62 -4.87 -1.77 21.56
N ASP A 63 -5.52 -1.32 22.63
CA ASP A 63 -5.81 0.07 22.83
C ASP A 63 -5.44 0.55 24.23
N ARG A 64 -5.16 1.83 24.33
CA ARG A 64 -4.98 2.54 25.61
C ARG A 64 -5.53 3.95 25.52
N ARG A 65 -5.71 4.59 26.67
CA ARG A 65 -6.16 5.99 26.73
C ARG A 65 -5.09 6.89 27.32
N ILE A 66 -4.95 8.06 26.70
CA ILE A 66 -4.20 9.19 27.25
C ILE A 66 -5.19 10.36 27.35
N GLY A 67 -5.58 10.72 28.54
CA GLY A 67 -6.69 11.66 28.75
C GLY A 67 -7.96 11.18 28.04
N ASN A 68 -8.51 12.02 27.16
CA ASN A 68 -9.70 11.69 26.38
C ASN A 68 -9.40 11.00 25.03
N THR A 69 -8.14 10.81 24.69
CA THR A 69 -7.74 10.23 23.40
C THR A 69 -7.55 8.72 23.55
N ARG A 70 -8.27 7.96 22.72
CA ARG A 70 -8.07 6.51 22.56
C ARG A 70 -7.01 6.27 21.49
N LEU A 71 -5.93 5.59 21.84
CA LEU A 71 -4.83 5.21 20.95
C LEU A 71 -4.93 3.72 20.65
N LEU A 72 -4.67 3.36 19.40
CA LEU A 72 -4.71 2.01 18.87
C LEU A 72 -3.31 1.61 18.40
N ARG A 73 -2.94 0.35 18.59
CA ARG A 73 -1.77 -0.30 18.02
C ARG A 73 -2.07 -1.75 17.64
N ALA A 74 -1.19 -2.37 16.86
CA ALA A 74 -1.29 -3.80 16.58
C ALA A 74 -1.28 -4.62 17.86
N GLY A 75 -2.03 -5.72 17.89
CA GLY A 75 -1.96 -6.71 18.97
C GLY A 75 -0.67 -7.52 18.85
N ASP A 76 0.20 -7.44 19.85
CA ASP A 76 1.52 -8.07 19.86
C ASP A 76 1.59 -9.46 20.52
N ARG A 77 0.52 -9.85 21.20
CA ARG A 77 0.46 -11.09 22.02
C ARG A 77 -0.29 -12.25 21.37
N SER A 78 -0.72 -12.10 20.13
CA SER A 78 -1.45 -13.14 19.42
C SER A 78 -0.51 -13.99 18.54
N PRO A 79 -0.64 -15.33 18.50
CA PRO A 79 0.05 -16.15 17.53
C PRO A 79 -0.31 -15.79 16.08
N LEU A 80 -1.42 -15.05 15.87
CA LEU A 80 -1.84 -14.55 14.57
C LEU A 80 -1.09 -13.29 14.13
N THR A 81 -0.33 -12.63 15.02
CA THR A 81 0.34 -11.36 14.70
C THR A 81 1.23 -11.47 13.47
N ARG A 82 2.14 -12.44 13.45
CA ARG A 82 3.06 -12.62 12.33
C ARG A 82 2.34 -13.04 11.03
N PRO A 83 1.52 -14.11 11.00
CA PRO A 83 0.78 -14.48 9.79
C PRO A 83 -0.09 -13.35 9.24
N LEU A 84 -0.74 -12.59 10.12
CA LEU A 84 -1.57 -11.45 9.70
C LEU A 84 -0.73 -10.31 9.13
N THR A 85 0.43 -10.01 9.74
CA THR A 85 1.37 -9.02 9.21
C THR A 85 1.84 -9.42 7.81
N ASP A 86 2.23 -10.68 7.61
CA ASP A 86 2.70 -11.18 6.32
C ASP A 86 1.60 -11.09 5.25
N LEU A 87 0.39 -11.47 5.60
CA LEU A 87 -0.77 -11.36 4.72
C LEU A 87 -1.09 -9.91 4.35
N LEU A 88 -1.05 -9.00 5.33
CA LEU A 88 -1.29 -7.57 5.10
C LEU A 88 -0.16 -6.93 4.30
N ALA A 89 1.10 -7.36 4.48
CA ALA A 89 2.23 -6.87 3.70
C ALA A 89 2.08 -7.18 2.20
N VAL A 90 1.57 -8.36 1.85
CA VAL A 90 1.32 -8.74 0.45
C VAL A 90 0.18 -7.93 -0.17
N THR A 91 -0.85 -7.58 0.60
CA THR A 91 -2.10 -7.01 0.05
C THR A 91 -2.24 -5.50 0.21
N TYR A 92 -1.57 -4.91 1.19
CA TYR A 92 -1.60 -3.47 1.50
C TYR A 92 -0.20 -2.85 1.58
N GLY A 93 0.84 -3.64 1.36
CA GLY A 93 2.23 -3.22 1.46
C GLY A 93 2.75 -2.56 0.17
N PRO A 94 4.09 -2.56 -0.02
CA PRO A 94 4.72 -1.86 -1.14
C PRO A 94 4.26 -2.30 -2.52
N LEU A 95 4.01 -3.59 -2.74
CA LEU A 95 3.70 -4.13 -4.06
C LEU A 95 2.48 -3.45 -4.70
N PRO A 96 1.27 -3.48 -4.14
CA PRO A 96 0.12 -2.83 -4.77
C PRO A 96 0.25 -1.30 -4.85
N VAL A 97 0.84 -0.66 -3.84
CA VAL A 97 0.99 0.82 -3.83
C VAL A 97 1.92 1.29 -4.93
N LEU A 98 3.06 0.61 -5.11
CA LEU A 98 4.04 0.96 -6.14
C LEU A 98 3.53 0.62 -7.54
N THR A 99 2.82 -0.49 -7.71
CA THR A 99 2.16 -0.83 -8.98
C THR A 99 1.21 0.29 -9.41
N ASP A 100 0.31 0.72 -8.53
CA ASP A 100 -0.66 1.80 -8.83
C ASP A 100 0.01 3.14 -9.15
N LEU A 101 1.14 3.45 -8.51
CA LEU A 101 1.85 4.71 -8.70
C LEU A 101 2.77 4.71 -9.92
N LEU A 102 3.38 3.57 -10.28
CA LEU A 102 4.32 3.48 -11.39
C LEU A 102 3.65 3.17 -12.73
N ALA A 103 2.54 2.43 -12.74
CA ALA A 103 1.82 2.08 -13.98
C ALA A 103 1.47 3.29 -14.88
N PRO A 104 1.05 4.46 -14.37
CA PRO A 104 0.73 5.61 -15.19
C PRO A 104 1.98 6.43 -15.62
N VAL A 105 3.19 6.11 -15.16
CA VAL A 105 4.39 6.92 -15.41
C VAL A 105 4.95 6.63 -16.80
N PRO A 106 5.03 7.63 -17.71
CA PRO A 106 5.57 7.43 -19.04
C PRO A 106 7.03 6.97 -19.00
N GLY A 107 7.37 6.01 -19.85
CA GLY A 107 8.73 5.52 -19.98
C GLY A 107 9.17 4.48 -18.94
N VAL A 108 8.30 4.06 -18.02
CA VAL A 108 8.49 2.87 -17.19
C VAL A 108 8.13 1.65 -18.03
N ALA A 109 9.09 0.77 -18.31
CA ALA A 109 8.86 -0.47 -19.04
C ALA A 109 8.67 -1.66 -18.11
N GLN A 110 9.47 -1.73 -17.04
CA GLN A 110 9.39 -2.75 -15.99
C GLN A 110 9.75 -2.11 -14.64
N ALA A 111 9.24 -2.68 -13.57
CA ALA A 111 9.65 -2.26 -12.23
C ALA A 111 9.72 -3.48 -11.29
N TYR A 112 10.64 -3.43 -10.34
CA TYR A 112 10.90 -4.50 -9.40
C TYR A 112 11.11 -3.94 -7.99
N ILE A 113 10.55 -4.60 -6.99
CA ILE A 113 11.01 -4.44 -5.60
C ILE A 113 12.19 -5.38 -5.42
N TYR A 114 13.28 -4.89 -4.82
CA TYR A 114 14.46 -5.70 -4.51
C TYR A 114 14.87 -5.53 -3.03
N GLY A 115 15.96 -6.18 -2.62
CA GLY A 115 16.45 -6.07 -1.25
C GLY A 115 15.58 -6.76 -0.22
N SER A 116 15.48 -6.17 0.96
CA SER A 116 14.85 -6.78 2.13
C SER A 116 13.34 -7.03 1.96
N TRP A 117 12.63 -6.17 1.24
CA TRP A 117 11.20 -6.38 0.96
C TRP A 117 10.96 -7.52 -0.02
N ALA A 118 11.81 -7.67 -1.04
CA ALA A 118 11.71 -8.80 -1.96
C ALA A 118 11.94 -10.13 -1.25
N ALA A 119 12.96 -10.20 -0.38
CA ALA A 119 13.22 -11.37 0.46
C ALA A 119 12.02 -11.67 1.38
N ARG A 120 11.40 -10.63 1.95
CA ARG A 120 10.20 -10.76 2.77
C ARG A 120 9.01 -11.34 2.01
N TYR A 121 8.78 -10.90 0.78
CA TYR A 121 7.72 -11.45 -0.09
C TYR A 121 7.96 -12.93 -0.44
N GLN A 122 9.20 -13.38 -0.43
CA GLN A 122 9.57 -14.79 -0.64
C GLN A 122 9.58 -15.62 0.66
N GLY A 123 9.08 -15.04 1.76
CA GLY A 123 8.89 -15.77 3.03
C GLY A 123 10.05 -15.67 4.00
N GLU A 124 11.07 -14.83 3.73
CA GLU A 124 12.13 -14.60 4.71
C GLU A 124 11.56 -13.98 5.98
N GLY A 125 11.94 -14.57 7.12
CA GLY A 125 11.47 -14.13 8.43
C GLY A 125 12.19 -12.88 8.92
N GLY A 126 11.60 -12.20 9.91
CA GLY A 126 12.23 -11.04 10.55
C GLY A 126 11.27 -9.87 10.75
N PRO A 127 11.75 -8.71 11.23
CA PRO A 127 10.98 -7.49 11.29
C PRO A 127 10.65 -6.99 9.87
N LEU A 128 9.62 -6.14 9.77
CA LEU A 128 9.34 -5.46 8.51
C LEU A 128 10.50 -4.52 8.16
N PRO A 129 10.99 -4.52 6.90
CA PRO A 129 12.07 -3.64 6.47
C PRO A 129 11.73 -2.16 6.66
N ALA A 130 12.73 -1.34 6.99
CA ALA A 130 12.54 0.07 7.29
C ALA A 130 12.34 0.92 6.02
N ASP A 131 13.00 0.53 4.95
CA ASP A 131 13.01 1.18 3.63
C ASP A 131 12.54 0.23 2.54
N ILE A 132 12.21 0.77 1.39
CA ILE A 132 11.71 0.03 0.23
C ILE A 132 12.57 0.40 -0.97
N ASP A 133 13.26 -0.60 -1.50
CA ASP A 133 14.12 -0.43 -2.67
C ASP A 133 13.39 -0.88 -3.94
N VAL A 134 13.37 0.01 -4.93
CA VAL A 134 12.68 -0.18 -6.21
C VAL A 134 13.63 0.04 -7.37
N LEU A 135 13.68 -0.91 -8.28
CA LEU A 135 14.36 -0.78 -9.56
C LEU A 135 13.34 -0.52 -10.66
N VAL A 136 13.51 0.55 -11.39
CA VAL A 136 12.73 0.87 -12.59
C VAL A 136 13.59 0.68 -13.82
N VAL A 137 13.14 -0.15 -14.74
CA VAL A 137 13.75 -0.32 -16.06
C VAL A 137 12.99 0.52 -17.07
N GLY A 138 13.68 1.47 -17.69
CA GLY A 138 13.00 2.37 -18.63
C GLY A 138 13.73 3.67 -18.88
N THR A 139 12.99 4.63 -19.45
CA THR A 139 13.46 5.98 -19.78
C THR A 139 12.65 7.07 -19.08
N ALA A 140 11.84 6.69 -18.08
CA ALA A 140 11.01 7.61 -17.30
C ALA A 140 11.83 8.80 -16.77
N ASP A 141 11.19 9.94 -16.65
CA ASP A 141 11.84 11.13 -16.09
C ASP A 141 12.20 10.91 -14.62
N LEU A 142 13.32 11.47 -14.15
CA LEU A 142 13.77 11.31 -12.77
C LEU A 142 12.86 12.09 -11.79
N ASP A 143 12.39 13.26 -12.21
CA ASP A 143 11.50 14.08 -11.37
C ASP A 143 10.15 13.36 -11.16
N ASP A 144 9.64 12.67 -12.19
CA ASP A 144 8.42 11.85 -12.07
C ASP A 144 8.64 10.68 -11.10
N LEU A 145 9.80 10.02 -11.16
CA LEU A 145 10.14 8.92 -10.25
C LEU A 145 10.33 9.40 -8.80
N ASP A 146 10.94 10.57 -8.60
CA ASP A 146 11.07 11.19 -7.28
C ASP A 146 9.70 11.56 -6.68
N GLU A 147 8.77 12.04 -7.51
CA GLU A 147 7.38 12.29 -7.10
C GLU A 147 6.69 10.98 -6.69
N VAL A 148 6.87 9.90 -7.45
CA VAL A 148 6.35 8.57 -7.09
C VAL A 148 6.95 8.11 -5.76
N ALA A 149 8.26 8.20 -5.58
CA ALA A 149 8.95 7.82 -4.34
C ALA A 149 8.38 8.57 -3.14
N ARG A 150 8.21 9.88 -3.26
CA ARG A 150 7.65 10.74 -2.21
C ARG A 150 6.20 10.38 -1.88
N ARG A 151 5.35 10.13 -2.89
CA ARG A 151 3.94 9.73 -2.69
C ARG A 151 3.84 8.34 -2.07
N ALA A 152 4.64 7.39 -2.54
CA ALA A 152 4.71 6.05 -1.99
C ALA A 152 5.16 6.09 -0.52
N ALA A 153 6.19 6.89 -0.20
CA ALA A 153 6.67 7.06 1.16
C ALA A 153 5.59 7.64 2.10
N GLN A 154 4.77 8.57 1.63
CA GLN A 154 3.64 9.12 2.41
C GLN A 154 2.58 8.04 2.71
N VAL A 155 2.24 7.21 1.72
CA VAL A 155 1.23 6.14 1.88
C VAL A 155 1.75 5.01 2.76
N LEU A 156 3.01 4.59 2.51
CA LEU A 156 3.62 3.43 3.18
C LEU A 156 4.24 3.78 4.53
N GLY A 157 4.44 5.09 4.82
CA GLY A 157 5.08 5.54 6.05
C GLY A 157 6.53 5.09 6.20
N ARG A 158 7.21 4.80 5.08
CA ARG A 158 8.59 4.31 4.97
C ARG A 158 9.32 5.04 3.85
N GLU A 159 10.64 5.09 3.93
CA GLU A 159 11.45 5.61 2.85
C GLU A 159 11.34 4.70 1.62
N VAL A 160 11.25 5.31 0.43
CA VAL A 160 11.18 4.60 -0.85
C VAL A 160 12.30 5.10 -1.73
N ASN A 161 13.18 4.20 -2.10
CA ASN A 161 14.36 4.47 -2.91
C ASN A 161 14.12 3.92 -4.32
N ILE A 162 13.92 4.79 -5.31
CA ILE A 162 13.74 4.36 -6.70
C ILE A 162 15.04 4.57 -7.47
N ARG A 163 15.55 3.51 -8.07
CA ARG A 163 16.70 3.55 -8.97
C ARG A 163 16.29 3.20 -10.39
N ARG A 164 16.57 4.10 -11.33
CA ARG A 164 16.31 3.86 -12.75
C ARG A 164 17.52 3.24 -13.44
N VAL A 165 17.24 2.24 -14.29
CA VAL A 165 18.21 1.59 -15.19
C VAL A 165 17.66 1.60 -16.61
N ARG A 166 18.51 1.85 -17.59
CA ARG A 166 18.12 1.79 -19.00
C ARG A 166 17.87 0.35 -19.43
N PRO A 167 16.92 0.09 -20.35
CA PRO A 167 16.61 -1.26 -20.81
C PRO A 167 17.84 -2.02 -21.33
N GLY A 168 18.71 -1.38 -22.14
CA GLY A 168 19.94 -2.01 -22.63
C GLY A 168 20.86 -2.46 -21.51
N THR A 169 21.08 -1.61 -20.50
CA THR A 169 21.90 -1.95 -19.33
C THR A 169 21.30 -3.05 -18.47
N TRP A 170 19.95 -3.12 -18.41
CA TRP A 170 19.27 -4.20 -17.70
C TRP A 170 19.39 -5.54 -18.41
N HIS A 171 19.26 -5.58 -19.76
CA HIS A 171 19.35 -6.83 -20.54
C HIS A 171 20.78 -7.33 -20.67
N ASP A 172 21.75 -6.44 -20.86
CA ASP A 172 23.16 -6.75 -21.02
C ASP A 172 24.00 -5.87 -20.04
N PRO A 173 24.04 -6.25 -18.76
CA PRO A 173 24.74 -5.49 -17.75
C PRO A 173 26.26 -5.64 -17.90
N ASP A 174 26.99 -4.57 -17.64
CA ASP A 174 28.44 -4.63 -17.48
C ASP A 174 28.78 -5.63 -16.36
N PRO A 175 29.62 -6.65 -16.63
CA PRO A 175 30.03 -7.62 -15.59
C PRO A 175 30.72 -6.98 -14.37
N THR A 176 31.21 -5.75 -14.51
CA THR A 176 31.84 -5.00 -13.42
C THR A 176 30.86 -4.15 -12.62
N ASP A 177 29.58 -4.07 -13.04
CA ASP A 177 28.54 -3.38 -12.27
C ASP A 177 28.11 -4.23 -11.05
N VAL A 178 28.79 -3.96 -9.93
CA VAL A 178 28.55 -4.63 -8.65
C VAL A 178 27.11 -4.48 -8.17
N PHE A 179 26.46 -3.34 -8.47
CA PHE A 179 25.08 -3.10 -8.05
C PHE A 179 24.12 -4.02 -8.80
N LEU A 180 24.17 -4.01 -10.15
CA LEU A 180 23.26 -4.84 -10.96
C LEU A 180 23.49 -6.33 -10.71
N SER A 181 24.75 -6.75 -10.56
CA SER A 181 25.07 -8.13 -10.17
C SER A 181 24.41 -8.49 -8.85
N SER A 182 24.55 -7.64 -7.81
CA SER A 182 23.98 -7.90 -6.50
C SER A 182 22.44 -7.92 -6.49
N VAL A 183 21.80 -7.11 -7.34
CA VAL A 183 20.34 -7.08 -7.47
C VAL A 183 19.82 -8.35 -8.16
N ARG A 184 20.50 -8.82 -9.20
CA ARG A 184 20.11 -10.02 -9.94
C ARG A 184 20.33 -11.33 -9.18
N ASP A 185 21.33 -11.36 -8.29
CA ASP A 185 21.65 -12.53 -7.47
C ASP A 185 20.70 -12.71 -6.28
N ARG A 186 19.80 -11.77 -6.07
CA ARG A 186 18.85 -11.78 -4.95
C ARG A 186 17.40 -11.85 -5.43
N PRO A 187 16.46 -12.15 -4.54
CA PRO A 187 15.04 -12.12 -4.86
C PRO A 187 14.63 -10.78 -5.45
N LEU A 188 13.83 -10.87 -6.54
CA LEU A 188 13.14 -9.75 -7.17
C LEU A 188 11.64 -10.02 -7.14
N VAL A 189 10.85 -8.97 -6.92
CA VAL A 189 9.40 -9.03 -7.03
C VAL A 189 8.97 -8.04 -8.12
N GLU A 190 8.53 -8.58 -9.25
CA GLU A 190 8.06 -7.80 -10.38
C GLU A 190 6.73 -7.13 -10.07
N LEU A 191 6.58 -5.86 -10.47
CA LEU A 191 5.33 -5.13 -10.42
C LEU A 191 4.56 -5.37 -11.72
N ASP A 192 3.34 -5.85 -11.63
CA ASP A 192 2.45 -6.02 -12.78
C ASP A 192 1.86 -4.65 -13.19
N LEU A 193 2.56 -3.97 -14.09
CA LEU A 193 2.19 -2.63 -14.56
C LEU A 193 1.09 -2.65 -15.63
N ASP A 194 0.77 -3.81 -16.21
CA ASP A 194 -0.24 -3.96 -17.24
C ASP A 194 -1.66 -4.11 -16.68
N THR A 195 -1.77 -4.43 -15.40
CA THR A 195 -3.05 -4.53 -14.71
C THR A 195 -3.58 -3.13 -14.34
N GLN A 196 -4.09 -2.38 -15.33
CA GLN A 196 -4.89 -1.21 -15.03
C GLN A 196 -6.14 -1.65 -14.25
N PRO A 197 -6.44 -1.03 -13.10
CA PRO A 197 -7.74 -1.22 -12.47
C PRO A 197 -8.80 -0.78 -13.47
N ALA A 198 -9.70 -1.68 -13.84
CA ALA A 198 -10.79 -1.41 -14.78
C ALA A 198 -11.51 -0.14 -14.33
N ALA A 199 -11.42 0.92 -15.15
CA ALA A 199 -12.17 2.15 -14.94
C ALA A 199 -13.65 1.81 -15.09
N GLU A 200 -14.38 1.71 -13.97
CA GLU A 200 -15.85 1.64 -14.05
C GLU A 200 -16.36 2.92 -14.73
N PRO A 201 -17.25 2.79 -15.73
CA PRO A 201 -17.84 3.96 -16.38
C PRO A 201 -18.59 4.79 -15.33
N VAL A 202 -18.24 6.07 -15.25
CA VAL A 202 -18.96 7.06 -14.45
C VAL A 202 -20.40 7.10 -14.96
N THR A 203 -21.32 6.46 -14.28
CA THR A 203 -22.75 6.61 -14.52
C THR A 203 -23.13 8.03 -14.10
N LYS A 204 -23.30 8.90 -15.10
CA LYS A 204 -23.82 10.26 -14.93
C LYS A 204 -25.18 10.14 -14.25
N PRO A 205 -25.45 10.83 -13.14
CA PRO A 205 -26.79 10.82 -12.55
C PRO A 205 -27.77 11.36 -13.58
N ALA A 206 -28.80 10.56 -13.85
CA ALA A 206 -29.91 10.94 -14.71
C ALA A 206 -30.53 12.25 -14.16
N GLY A 207 -30.60 13.26 -15.02
CA GLY A 207 -31.20 14.54 -14.68
C GLY A 207 -32.64 14.34 -14.22
N SER A 208 -33.01 14.96 -13.12
CA SER A 208 -34.39 15.10 -12.67
C SER A 208 -35.25 15.71 -13.79
N PRO A 209 -36.42 15.17 -14.07
CA PRO A 209 -37.34 15.83 -14.97
C PRO A 209 -37.89 17.09 -14.33
N ALA A 210 -37.82 18.18 -15.10
CA ALA A 210 -38.44 19.47 -14.76
C ALA A 210 -39.93 19.27 -14.55
N GLY A 211 -40.42 19.70 -13.40
CA GLY A 211 -41.86 19.76 -13.11
C GLY A 211 -42.58 20.70 -14.05
N GLU A 212 -43.50 20.18 -14.82
CA GLU A 212 -44.53 20.95 -15.53
C GLU A 212 -45.43 21.63 -14.50
N ARG A 213 -45.48 22.94 -14.58
CA ARG A 213 -46.53 23.72 -13.92
C ARG A 213 -47.67 23.88 -14.92
N GLU A 214 -48.82 23.31 -14.61
CA GLU A 214 -50.10 23.67 -15.26
C GLU A 214 -50.60 25.02 -14.75
N PRO A 215 -51.20 25.85 -15.60
CA PRO A 215 -51.91 27.06 -15.19
C PRO A 215 -53.38 26.79 -15.12
N SER A 216 -54.00 27.25 -14.06
CA SER A 216 -55.46 27.62 -13.99
C SER A 216 -55.64 28.69 -12.96
#